data_62d9e710e746baeb310905b74a6d3651
#
_entry.id   62d9e710e746baeb310905b74a6d3651
#
_cell.length_a   1.000
_cell.length_b   1.000
_cell.length_c   1.000
_cell.angle_alpha   90.00
_cell.angle_beta   90.00
_cell.angle_gamma   90.00
#
_symmetry.space_group_name_H-M   'P 1'
#
loop_
_entity.id
_entity.type
_entity.pdbx_description
1 polymer ?
#
loop_
_entity_poly.entity_id
_entity_poly.type
_entity_poly.pdbx_seq_one_letter_code
_entity_poly.pdbx_strand_id
1 'polypeptide(L)'
;GGGGTGTGPGNGGAGGPGIVIVKELNKASGVWSMQSQFSAQSQGTWPKFIASYSMNYMVVGGGGSGGQKEGGGGGAGGYRASGFGPSPLRGCALTIEEGDYTITIGGGGASRSGPQPVPARVGLQGSSSIFSTITANGGGGGNSEDSGLAAPASPIAGASGGGASGGNSPGQTAGIGNSPPTTPPQGNAGGAGNNFSGPGSNVSGGGGGATAAGGNATTSAAGVG
;
A
#
# COMPACT_ATOMS: atom_id res chain seq x y z
N GLY A 1 -6.36 1.15 -4.08
CA GLY A 1 -5.97 0.37 -5.26
C GLY A 1 -6.62 0.90 -6.52
N GLY A 2 -6.06 0.60 -7.69
CA GLY A 2 -6.65 0.91 -8.98
C GLY A 2 -7.39 -0.30 -9.55
N GLY A 3 -8.51 -0.06 -10.24
CA GLY A 3 -9.29 -1.10 -10.92
C GLY A 3 -8.68 -1.52 -12.26
N GLY A 4 -8.77 -2.79 -12.59
CA GLY A 4 -8.47 -3.30 -13.94
C GLY A 4 -9.59 -3.00 -14.93
N THR A 5 -9.34 -3.20 -16.22
CA THR A 5 -10.34 -3.01 -17.27
C THR A 5 -10.85 -4.35 -17.80
N GLY A 6 -12.09 -4.38 -18.28
CA GLY A 6 -12.67 -5.56 -18.92
C GLY A 6 -12.09 -5.83 -20.33
N THR A 7 -12.81 -6.56 -21.17
CA THR A 7 -12.36 -7.12 -22.47
C THR A 7 -12.04 -6.10 -23.58
N GLY A 8 -12.20 -4.80 -23.32
CA GLY A 8 -11.94 -3.74 -24.30
C GLY A 8 -10.60 -3.05 -24.08
N PRO A 9 -10.13 -2.20 -25.04
CA PRO A 9 -8.97 -1.33 -24.86
C PRO A 9 -9.34 -0.19 -23.90
N GLY A 10 -9.35 -0.48 -22.61
CA GLY A 10 -9.63 0.50 -21.57
C GLY A 10 -8.37 0.86 -20.78
N ASN A 11 -8.38 2.00 -20.15
CA ASN A 11 -7.30 2.42 -19.25
C ASN A 11 -7.50 1.83 -17.87
N GLY A 12 -6.43 1.31 -17.24
CA GLY A 12 -6.47 0.93 -15.83
C GLY A 12 -6.71 2.16 -14.93
N GLY A 13 -7.43 1.96 -13.84
CA GLY A 13 -7.67 3.03 -12.88
C GLY A 13 -6.39 3.43 -12.13
N ALA A 14 -6.27 4.70 -11.79
CA ALA A 14 -5.17 5.20 -10.96
C ALA A 14 -5.29 4.68 -9.53
N GLY A 15 -4.14 4.46 -8.88
CA GLY A 15 -4.10 4.14 -7.45
C GLY A 15 -4.40 5.39 -6.59
N GLY A 16 -4.91 5.15 -5.40
CA GLY A 16 -5.14 6.25 -4.45
C GLY A 16 -3.86 6.70 -3.73
N PRO A 17 -3.83 7.95 -3.25
CA PRO A 17 -2.73 8.46 -2.43
C PRO A 17 -2.62 7.74 -1.10
N GLY A 18 -1.46 7.80 -0.50
CA GLY A 18 -1.22 7.37 0.87
C GLY A 18 -1.68 8.40 1.90
N ILE A 19 -1.65 8.01 3.15
CA ILE A 19 -1.92 8.90 4.29
C ILE A 19 -0.94 8.62 5.43
N VAL A 20 -0.58 9.68 6.17
CA VAL A 20 0.14 9.59 7.46
C VAL A 20 -0.70 10.25 8.53
N ILE A 21 -0.99 9.52 9.60
CA ILE A 21 -1.68 10.05 10.79
C ILE A 21 -0.75 9.88 11.98
N VAL A 22 -0.51 10.98 12.70
CA VAL A 22 0.31 11.02 13.91
C VAL A 22 -0.56 11.44 15.08
N LYS A 23 -0.53 10.67 16.16
CA LYS A 23 -1.28 10.97 17.40
C LYS A 23 -0.35 10.95 18.59
N GLU A 24 -0.22 12.07 19.25
CA GLU A 24 0.47 12.16 20.53
C GLU A 24 -0.41 11.61 21.66
N LEU A 25 0.15 10.75 22.49
CA LEU A 25 -0.55 10.11 23.61
C LEU A 25 -0.27 10.80 24.96
N ASN A 26 0.70 11.70 25.00
CA ASN A 26 1.13 12.29 26.25
C ASN A 26 0.28 13.53 26.59
N LYS A 27 -0.35 13.49 27.75
CA LYS A 27 -1.07 14.64 28.31
C LYS A 27 -0.11 15.36 29.28
N ALA A 28 0.51 16.41 28.81
CA ALA A 28 1.14 17.36 29.73
C ALA A 28 0.02 18.07 30.50
N SER A 29 -0.33 17.58 31.68
CA SER A 29 -1.24 18.25 32.58
C SER A 29 -0.54 18.66 33.85
N GLY A 30 -0.28 19.94 34.00
CA GLY A 30 0.26 20.47 35.24
C GLY A 30 0.39 21.99 35.17
N VAL A 31 -0.24 22.67 36.12
CA VAL A 31 0.04 24.08 36.38
C VAL A 31 1.22 24.17 37.32
N TRP A 32 2.33 24.69 36.83
CA TRP A 32 3.52 24.93 37.63
C TRP A 32 3.46 26.30 38.26
N SER A 33 3.58 26.40 39.58
CA SER A 33 3.71 27.69 40.23
C SER A 33 5.05 28.36 39.86
N MET A 34 5.09 29.68 39.81
CA MET A 34 6.34 30.41 39.52
C MET A 34 7.46 30.05 40.51
N GLN A 35 7.12 29.76 41.75
CA GLN A 35 8.10 29.38 42.78
C GLN A 35 8.66 27.99 42.52
N SER A 36 7.84 27.03 42.10
CA SER A 36 8.33 25.69 41.72
C SER A 36 9.20 25.72 40.47
N GLN A 37 8.83 26.58 39.51
CA GLN A 37 9.63 26.79 38.30
C GLN A 37 11.00 27.38 38.63
N PHE A 38 11.03 28.42 39.44
CA PHE A 38 12.28 29.06 39.86
C PHE A 38 13.17 28.12 40.68
N SER A 39 12.59 27.38 41.63
CA SER A 39 13.34 26.40 42.42
C SER A 39 13.92 25.27 41.57
N ALA A 40 13.14 24.74 40.62
CA ALA A 40 13.61 23.69 39.73
C ALA A 40 14.74 24.20 38.81
N GLN A 41 14.61 25.44 38.34
CA GLN A 41 15.61 26.08 37.47
C GLN A 41 16.93 26.33 38.23
N SER A 42 16.84 26.85 39.46
CA SER A 42 18.03 27.12 40.31
C SER A 42 18.74 25.84 40.76
N GLN A 43 18.01 24.74 40.90
CA GLN A 43 18.57 23.44 41.29
C GLN A 43 18.99 22.61 40.06
N GLY A 44 18.85 23.10 38.85
CA GLY A 44 19.13 22.34 37.63
C GLY A 44 18.22 21.12 37.44
N THR A 45 17.13 21.06 38.23
CA THR A 45 16.10 20.01 38.14
C THR A 45 14.89 20.47 37.36
N TRP A 46 14.94 21.67 36.74
CA TRP A 46 13.91 22.09 35.82
C TRP A 46 13.60 20.95 34.87
N PRO A 47 12.33 20.56 34.73
CA PRO A 47 12.03 19.48 33.82
C PRO A 47 12.63 19.84 32.47
N LYS A 48 13.73 19.19 32.15
CA LYS A 48 14.17 19.14 30.76
C LYS A 48 12.97 18.57 30.03
N PHE A 49 12.49 19.30 29.06
CA PHE A 49 11.50 18.77 28.15
C PHE A 49 11.87 17.31 27.88
N ILE A 50 10.90 16.43 28.02
CA ILE A 50 11.16 15.01 27.78
C ILE A 50 11.78 14.96 26.40
N ALA A 51 13.07 14.69 26.34
CA ALA A 51 13.83 14.66 25.09
C ALA A 51 13.31 13.57 24.15
N SER A 52 12.51 12.66 24.69
CA SER A 52 11.87 11.61 23.90
C SER A 52 10.48 11.28 24.44
N TYR A 53 9.54 11.00 23.56
CA TYR A 53 8.19 10.56 23.90
C TYR A 53 7.71 9.45 22.94
N SER A 54 6.85 8.59 23.47
CA SER A 54 6.28 7.50 22.70
C SER A 54 5.06 7.98 21.91
N MET A 55 5.03 7.71 20.63
CA MET A 55 3.99 8.17 19.70
C MET A 55 3.40 6.99 18.93
N ASN A 56 2.07 6.95 18.87
CA ASN A 56 1.39 6.06 17.94
C ASN A 56 1.27 6.72 16.57
N TYR A 57 1.36 5.89 15.55
CA TYR A 57 1.33 6.35 14.17
C TYR A 57 0.42 5.47 13.30
N MET A 58 0.00 6.02 12.17
CA MET A 58 -0.51 5.28 11.04
C MET A 58 0.08 5.88 9.76
N VAL A 59 0.79 5.05 9.00
CA VAL A 59 1.41 5.43 7.73
C VAL A 59 0.89 4.50 6.66
N VAL A 60 0.35 5.06 5.58
CA VAL A 60 -0.20 4.29 4.46
C VAL A 60 0.48 4.73 3.16
N GLY A 61 1.04 3.78 2.43
CA GLY A 61 1.64 4.02 1.12
C GLY A 61 0.61 4.29 0.02
N GLY A 62 1.05 4.82 -1.11
CA GLY A 62 0.20 4.97 -2.29
C GLY A 62 -0.20 3.60 -2.87
N GLY A 63 -1.44 3.43 -3.30
CA GLY A 63 -1.90 2.21 -3.98
C GLY A 63 -1.36 2.11 -5.41
N GLY A 64 -1.24 0.90 -5.95
CA GLY A 64 -0.93 0.67 -7.35
C GLY A 64 -2.10 0.95 -8.28
N SER A 65 -1.83 1.20 -9.56
CA SER A 65 -2.87 1.29 -10.58
C SER A 65 -3.25 -0.08 -11.14
N GLY A 66 -4.45 -0.21 -11.66
CA GLY A 66 -4.87 -1.42 -12.38
C GLY A 66 -4.15 -1.58 -13.72
N GLY A 67 -4.09 -2.81 -14.21
CA GLY A 67 -3.60 -3.13 -15.54
C GLY A 67 -4.62 -2.76 -16.63
N GLN A 68 -4.15 -2.65 -17.87
CA GLN A 68 -5.03 -2.49 -19.05
C GLN A 68 -5.47 -3.84 -19.61
N LYS A 69 -6.49 -3.85 -20.45
CA LYS A 69 -6.94 -4.97 -21.25
C LYS A 69 -7.11 -6.27 -20.43
N GLU A 70 -8.28 -6.46 -19.85
CA GLU A 70 -8.56 -7.56 -18.93
C GLU A 70 -7.58 -7.59 -17.74
N GLY A 71 -7.14 -6.38 -17.34
CA GLY A 71 -6.08 -6.20 -16.36
C GLY A 71 -6.55 -6.45 -14.94
N GLY A 72 -5.64 -6.98 -14.13
CA GLY A 72 -5.84 -7.17 -12.70
C GLY A 72 -5.96 -5.86 -11.94
N GLY A 73 -6.55 -5.92 -10.75
CA GLY A 73 -6.64 -4.79 -9.84
C GLY A 73 -5.27 -4.39 -9.29
N GLY A 74 -5.04 -3.10 -9.04
CA GLY A 74 -3.84 -2.64 -8.33
C GLY A 74 -3.90 -2.99 -6.85
N GLY A 75 -2.75 -3.31 -6.26
CA GLY A 75 -2.61 -3.58 -4.84
C GLY A 75 -2.75 -2.31 -3.99
N ALA A 76 -3.25 -2.44 -2.77
CA ALA A 76 -3.27 -1.36 -1.81
C ALA A 76 -1.84 -0.95 -1.41
N GLY A 77 -1.67 0.31 -1.01
CA GLY A 77 -0.44 0.75 -0.35
C GLY A 77 -0.23 0.04 0.98
N GLY A 78 1.03 -0.01 1.42
CA GLY A 78 1.40 -0.62 2.68
C GLY A 78 0.72 0.07 3.85
N TYR A 79 0.28 -0.71 4.81
CA TYR A 79 -0.31 -0.24 6.05
C TYR A 79 0.64 -0.50 7.21
N ARG A 80 1.06 0.56 7.89
CA ARG A 80 1.92 0.52 9.08
C ARG A 80 1.28 1.33 10.18
N ALA A 81 0.97 0.70 11.31
CA ALA A 81 0.35 1.39 12.44
C ALA A 81 0.85 0.87 13.78
N SER A 82 0.69 1.66 14.82
CA SER A 82 0.90 1.27 16.21
C SER A 82 -0.26 1.74 17.08
N GLY A 83 -0.48 1.11 18.23
CA GLY A 83 -1.51 1.46 19.19
C GLY A 83 -2.95 1.15 18.77
N PHE A 84 -3.22 0.99 17.50
CA PHE A 84 -4.53 0.67 16.92
C PHE A 84 -4.37 -0.16 15.64
N GLY A 85 -5.48 -0.63 15.10
CA GLY A 85 -5.50 -1.51 13.94
C GLY A 85 -5.54 -3.00 14.34
N PRO A 86 -5.84 -3.87 13.38
CA PRO A 86 -5.97 -5.30 13.62
C PRO A 86 -4.60 -5.97 13.83
N SER A 87 -4.56 -7.00 14.68
CA SER A 87 -3.45 -7.95 14.70
C SER A 87 -3.51 -8.81 13.42
N PRO A 88 -2.38 -9.17 12.77
CA PRO A 88 -0.99 -8.93 13.18
C PRO A 88 -0.36 -7.63 12.63
N LEU A 89 -1.14 -6.73 12.03
CA LEU A 89 -0.62 -5.54 11.35
C LEU A 89 -0.11 -4.46 12.30
N ARG A 90 -0.45 -4.57 13.58
CA ARG A 90 -0.09 -3.59 14.60
C ARG A 90 1.36 -3.77 15.07
N GLY A 91 2.17 -2.73 14.87
CA GLY A 91 3.54 -2.62 15.37
C GLY A 91 3.62 -1.94 16.73
N CYS A 92 4.87 -1.66 17.15
CA CYS A 92 5.16 -0.90 18.36
C CYS A 92 5.06 0.61 18.11
N ALA A 93 4.77 1.37 19.17
CA ALA A 93 4.84 2.82 19.13
C ALA A 93 6.27 3.28 18.77
N LEU A 94 6.37 4.42 18.12
CA LEU A 94 7.64 5.05 17.77
C LEU A 94 8.07 5.96 18.91
N THR A 95 9.34 5.81 19.34
CA THR A 95 9.96 6.80 20.21
C THR A 95 10.54 7.90 19.35
N ILE A 96 10.14 9.14 19.59
CA ILE A 96 10.66 10.32 18.91
C ILE A 96 11.29 11.27 19.91
N GLU A 97 12.30 11.98 19.48
CA GLU A 97 12.99 13.03 20.23
C GLU A 97 12.56 14.41 19.72
N GLU A 98 12.89 15.45 20.43
CA GLU A 98 12.68 16.82 19.96
C GLU A 98 13.48 17.06 18.67
N GLY A 99 12.83 17.56 17.63
CA GLY A 99 13.48 17.81 16.34
C GLY A 99 12.48 17.85 15.17
N ASP A 100 13.01 18.10 14.00
CA ASP A 100 12.25 18.14 12.76
C ASP A 100 12.19 16.74 12.13
N TYR A 101 10.99 16.34 11.72
CA TYR A 101 10.76 15.07 11.05
C TYR A 101 10.19 15.30 9.65
N THR A 102 10.91 14.85 8.66
CA THR A 102 10.40 14.88 7.29
C THR A 102 9.28 13.85 7.12
N ILE A 103 8.14 14.31 6.61
CA ILE A 103 7.01 13.46 6.22
C ILE A 103 6.94 13.42 4.70
N THR A 104 6.99 12.23 4.14
CA THR A 104 6.77 11.99 2.71
C THR A 104 5.45 11.26 2.50
N ILE A 105 4.61 11.78 1.64
CA ILE A 105 3.35 11.13 1.27
C ILE A 105 3.48 10.55 -0.13
N GLY A 106 3.35 9.23 -0.23
CA GLY A 106 3.43 8.50 -1.49
C GLY A 106 2.20 8.72 -2.37
N GLY A 107 2.43 9.05 -3.62
CA GLY A 107 1.39 9.10 -4.63
C GLY A 107 0.92 7.72 -5.07
N GLY A 108 -0.33 7.60 -5.52
CA GLY A 108 -0.82 6.40 -6.18
C GLY A 108 -0.11 6.17 -7.52
N GLY A 109 -0.06 4.93 -7.96
CA GLY A 109 0.40 4.56 -9.30
C GLY A 109 -0.45 5.25 -10.38
N ALA A 110 0.21 5.93 -11.31
CA ALA A 110 -0.49 6.63 -12.37
C ALA A 110 -1.28 5.66 -13.27
N SER A 111 -2.44 6.07 -13.74
CA SER A 111 -3.17 5.30 -14.73
C SER A 111 -2.42 5.31 -16.08
N ARG A 112 -2.44 4.20 -16.79
CA ARG A 112 -1.99 4.15 -18.17
C ARG A 112 -3.10 4.65 -19.08
N SER A 113 -2.82 5.63 -19.93
CA SER A 113 -3.77 6.19 -20.90
C SER A 113 -3.41 5.76 -22.32
N GLY A 114 -4.43 5.56 -23.15
CA GLY A 114 -4.28 5.15 -24.54
C GLY A 114 -3.80 3.72 -24.75
N PRO A 115 -3.78 3.23 -26.01
CA PRO A 115 -3.25 1.90 -26.32
C PRO A 115 -1.73 1.88 -26.07
N GLN A 116 -1.33 1.13 -25.06
CA GLN A 116 0.07 0.96 -24.73
C GLN A 116 0.65 -0.26 -25.44
N PRO A 117 1.91 -0.20 -25.93
CA PRO A 117 2.58 -1.40 -26.38
C PRO A 117 2.86 -2.33 -25.19
N VAL A 118 2.89 -3.59 -25.44
CA VAL A 118 3.37 -4.60 -24.50
C VAL A 118 4.88 -4.40 -24.27
N PRO A 119 5.42 -4.43 -23.04
CA PRO A 119 4.77 -4.75 -21.74
C PRO A 119 4.23 -3.53 -20.98
N ALA A 120 4.13 -2.37 -21.60
CA ALA A 120 3.73 -1.13 -20.94
C ALA A 120 2.26 -1.08 -20.47
N ARG A 121 1.50 -2.15 -20.65
CA ARG A 121 0.09 -2.26 -20.23
C ARG A 121 -0.08 -2.63 -18.76
N VAL A 122 0.97 -3.07 -18.10
CA VAL A 122 0.96 -3.38 -16.67
C VAL A 122 0.74 -2.10 -15.87
N GLY A 123 -0.07 -2.16 -14.85
CA GLY A 123 -0.29 -1.05 -13.93
C GLY A 123 1.00 -0.57 -13.26
N LEU A 124 1.03 0.67 -12.84
CA LEU A 124 2.19 1.26 -12.15
C LEU A 124 2.08 1.09 -10.66
N GLN A 125 3.22 0.85 -10.03
CA GLN A 125 3.33 0.79 -8.58
C GLN A 125 3.06 2.17 -7.97
N GLY A 126 2.46 2.20 -6.79
CA GLY A 126 2.37 3.39 -5.95
C GLY A 126 3.72 3.72 -5.31
N SER A 127 3.82 4.92 -4.76
CA SER A 127 5.01 5.38 -4.04
C SER A 127 4.90 5.15 -2.54
N SER A 128 6.04 5.08 -1.87
CA SER A 128 6.08 4.90 -0.42
C SER A 128 5.73 6.18 0.33
N SER A 129 5.03 6.03 1.47
CA SER A 129 4.89 7.08 2.48
C SER A 129 5.88 6.82 3.60
N ILE A 130 6.51 7.88 4.10
CA ILE A 130 7.58 7.77 5.10
C ILE A 130 7.33 8.75 6.23
N PHE A 131 7.46 8.29 7.46
CA PHE A 131 7.53 9.11 8.67
C PHE A 131 8.67 8.58 9.55
N SER A 132 9.71 9.39 9.75
CA SER A 132 10.90 8.97 10.50
C SER A 132 11.47 7.65 9.96
N THR A 133 11.56 6.62 10.78
CA THR A 133 12.03 5.28 10.40
C THR A 133 10.93 4.38 9.83
N ILE A 134 9.69 4.83 9.82
CA ILE A 134 8.55 4.04 9.36
C ILE A 134 8.33 4.28 7.86
N THR A 135 8.48 3.24 7.08
CA THR A 135 8.18 3.26 5.64
C THR A 135 7.00 2.33 5.36
N ALA A 136 5.93 2.88 4.80
CA ALA A 136 4.84 2.12 4.20
C ALA A 136 5.03 2.13 2.68
N ASN A 137 5.36 0.99 2.11
CA ASN A 137 5.70 0.88 0.69
C ASN A 137 4.48 1.06 -0.21
N GLY A 138 4.71 1.39 -1.47
CA GLY A 138 3.63 1.48 -2.46
C GLY A 138 3.05 0.11 -2.81
N GLY A 139 1.79 0.09 -3.19
CA GLY A 139 1.10 -1.10 -3.70
C GLY A 139 1.56 -1.47 -5.11
N GLY A 140 1.55 -2.75 -5.44
CA GLY A 140 1.90 -3.27 -6.75
C GLY A 140 0.88 -2.89 -7.82
N GLY A 141 1.32 -2.70 -9.06
CA GLY A 141 0.43 -2.51 -10.20
C GLY A 141 -0.28 -3.81 -10.59
N GLY A 142 -1.49 -3.70 -11.12
CA GLY A 142 -2.20 -4.84 -11.69
C GLY A 142 -1.55 -5.35 -12.96
N ASN A 143 -1.59 -6.65 -13.19
CA ASN A 143 -1.12 -7.25 -14.43
C ASN A 143 -2.04 -6.90 -15.61
N SER A 144 -1.58 -7.10 -16.83
CA SER A 144 -2.35 -6.89 -18.05
C SER A 144 -2.38 -8.14 -18.92
N GLU A 145 -3.43 -8.32 -19.69
CA GLU A 145 -3.44 -9.36 -20.71
C GLU A 145 -2.36 -9.05 -21.75
N ASP A 146 -1.61 -10.05 -22.10
CA ASP A 146 -0.58 -9.99 -23.12
C ASP A 146 -0.73 -11.17 -24.10
N SER A 147 -1.55 -10.98 -25.11
CA SER A 147 -1.73 -11.96 -26.17
C SER A 147 -0.53 -11.93 -27.12
N GLY A 148 0.53 -12.60 -26.82
CA GLY A 148 1.59 -12.85 -27.79
C GLY A 148 3.04 -12.75 -27.32
N LEU A 149 3.29 -12.48 -26.07
CA LEU A 149 4.64 -12.55 -25.53
C LEU A 149 4.89 -13.88 -24.83
N ALA A 150 6.07 -14.43 -25.11
CA ALA A 150 6.53 -15.69 -24.52
C ALA A 150 6.79 -15.61 -22.99
N ALA A 151 6.73 -14.41 -22.41
CA ALA A 151 6.83 -14.21 -20.98
C ALA A 151 5.75 -13.22 -20.56
N PRO A 152 4.78 -13.64 -19.74
CA PRO A 152 3.79 -12.71 -19.21
C PRO A 152 4.51 -11.64 -18.39
N ALA A 153 4.09 -10.38 -18.57
CA ALA A 153 4.53 -9.33 -17.69
C ALA A 153 4.09 -9.68 -16.28
N SER A 154 5.02 -10.06 -15.43
CA SER A 154 4.71 -10.44 -14.06
C SER A 154 4.03 -9.28 -13.34
N PRO A 155 2.98 -9.53 -12.54
CA PRO A 155 2.38 -8.54 -11.68
C PRO A 155 3.44 -7.87 -10.83
N ILE A 156 3.33 -6.57 -10.65
CA ILE A 156 4.28 -5.83 -9.82
C ILE A 156 4.01 -6.19 -8.36
N ALA A 157 5.03 -6.72 -7.71
CA ALA A 157 5.01 -6.91 -6.27
C ALA A 157 4.99 -5.55 -5.55
N GLY A 158 4.42 -5.50 -4.38
CA GLY A 158 4.37 -4.26 -3.59
C GLY A 158 4.06 -4.53 -2.14
N ALA A 159 3.75 -3.48 -1.39
CA ALA A 159 3.25 -3.63 -0.03
C ALA A 159 2.04 -4.56 -0.02
N SER A 160 1.09 -4.32 -0.90
CA SER A 160 0.12 -5.33 -1.33
C SER A 160 0.31 -5.58 -2.82
N GLY A 161 0.24 -6.82 -3.25
CA GLY A 161 0.49 -7.22 -4.63
C GLY A 161 -0.67 -6.87 -5.56
N GLY A 162 -0.39 -6.58 -6.82
CA GLY A 162 -1.40 -6.43 -7.86
C GLY A 162 -2.05 -7.76 -8.24
N GLY A 163 -3.28 -7.72 -8.70
CA GLY A 163 -4.02 -8.88 -9.22
C GLY A 163 -3.47 -9.34 -10.57
N ALA A 164 -3.65 -10.61 -10.87
CA ALA A 164 -3.36 -11.17 -12.18
C ALA A 164 -4.43 -10.73 -13.20
N SER A 165 -4.05 -10.63 -14.48
CA SER A 165 -5.03 -10.42 -15.54
C SER A 165 -5.81 -11.69 -15.87
N GLY A 166 -7.02 -11.53 -16.39
CA GLY A 166 -7.68 -12.56 -17.17
C GLY A 166 -7.06 -12.60 -18.58
N GLY A 167 -7.08 -13.71 -19.27
CA GLY A 167 -6.59 -13.77 -20.63
C GLY A 167 -5.92 -15.08 -20.99
N ASN A 168 -5.68 -15.24 -22.29
CA ASN A 168 -5.24 -16.52 -22.88
C ASN A 168 -3.76 -16.88 -22.60
N SER A 169 -3.03 -16.15 -21.80
CA SER A 169 -1.64 -16.48 -21.47
C SER A 169 -1.57 -17.39 -20.25
N PRO A 170 -1.15 -18.64 -20.39
CA PRO A 170 -0.97 -19.50 -19.23
C PRO A 170 0.08 -18.93 -18.26
N GLY A 171 -0.17 -19.07 -16.98
CA GLY A 171 0.81 -18.76 -15.93
C GLY A 171 0.82 -17.32 -15.43
N GLN A 172 -0.22 -16.54 -15.67
CA GLN A 172 -0.35 -15.23 -15.07
C GLN A 172 -0.54 -15.33 -13.56
N THR A 173 0.46 -14.89 -12.82
CA THR A 173 0.45 -14.91 -11.36
C THR A 173 0.13 -13.55 -10.79
N ALA A 174 -0.53 -13.55 -9.64
CA ALA A 174 -0.72 -12.35 -8.86
C ALA A 174 0.60 -11.86 -8.25
N GLY A 175 0.70 -10.58 -8.01
CA GLY A 175 1.83 -9.96 -7.31
C GLY A 175 1.89 -10.42 -5.86
N ILE A 176 3.10 -10.66 -5.36
CA ILE A 176 3.32 -10.93 -3.95
C ILE A 176 3.10 -9.66 -3.13
N GLY A 177 2.53 -9.83 -1.93
CA GLY A 177 2.43 -8.77 -0.94
C GLY A 177 3.64 -8.75 0.00
N ASN A 178 3.65 -7.79 0.91
CA ASN A 178 4.72 -7.56 1.88
C ASN A 178 6.12 -7.51 1.22
N SER A 179 6.22 -6.80 0.11
CA SER A 179 7.46 -6.62 -0.64
C SER A 179 7.84 -5.14 -0.72
N PRO A 180 9.05 -4.75 -0.26
CA PRO A 180 9.99 -5.59 0.49
C PRO A 180 9.39 -6.07 1.83
N PRO A 181 9.87 -7.21 2.38
CA PRO A 181 9.29 -7.79 3.58
C PRO A 181 9.51 -6.89 4.81
N THR A 182 8.48 -6.78 5.63
CA THR A 182 8.50 -6.05 6.91
C THR A 182 7.86 -6.88 8.02
N THR A 183 8.19 -6.54 9.25
CA THR A 183 7.54 -7.08 10.46
C THR A 183 7.03 -5.91 11.31
N PRO A 184 5.72 -5.82 11.61
CA PRO A 184 4.65 -6.65 11.02
C PRO A 184 4.53 -6.53 9.48
N PRO A 185 3.87 -7.48 8.81
CA PRO A 185 3.63 -7.40 7.38
C PRO A 185 2.78 -6.17 7.05
N GLN A 186 2.96 -5.60 5.86
CA GLN A 186 2.31 -4.35 5.47
C GLN A 186 1.19 -4.51 4.43
N GLY A 187 0.96 -5.75 3.98
CA GLY A 187 -0.09 -6.09 3.03
C GLY A 187 0.02 -7.51 2.51
N ASN A 188 -0.91 -7.90 1.66
CA ASN A 188 -1.09 -9.26 1.16
C ASN A 188 -0.95 -9.35 -0.35
N ALA A 189 -0.83 -10.58 -0.86
CA ALA A 189 -0.77 -10.85 -2.30
C ALA A 189 -2.07 -10.47 -3.03
N GLY A 190 -1.96 -10.21 -4.31
CA GLY A 190 -3.13 -10.10 -5.19
C GLY A 190 -3.78 -11.45 -5.49
N GLY A 191 -4.95 -11.43 -6.10
CA GLY A 191 -5.69 -12.61 -6.55
C GLY A 191 -5.28 -13.08 -7.93
N ALA A 192 -5.44 -14.38 -8.19
CA ALA A 192 -5.22 -14.97 -9.48
C ALA A 192 -6.31 -14.57 -10.49
N GLY A 193 -5.91 -14.34 -11.74
CA GLY A 193 -6.83 -14.27 -12.86
C GLY A 193 -7.26 -15.66 -13.32
N ASN A 194 -8.31 -15.71 -14.10
CA ASN A 194 -8.81 -16.96 -14.67
C ASN A 194 -8.84 -16.88 -16.20
N ASN A 195 -8.37 -17.96 -16.80
CA ASN A 195 -8.31 -18.10 -18.24
C ASN A 195 -9.31 -19.19 -18.69
N PHE A 196 -10.45 -18.76 -19.22
CA PHE A 196 -11.42 -19.68 -19.81
C PHE A 196 -11.33 -19.70 -21.33
N SER A 197 -11.41 -20.90 -21.89
CA SER A 197 -11.52 -21.09 -23.33
C SER A 197 -12.91 -20.69 -23.83
N GLY A 198 -13.10 -19.39 -24.12
CA GLY A 198 -14.35 -18.90 -24.69
C GLY A 198 -14.39 -17.38 -24.85
N PRO A 199 -15.12 -16.84 -25.80
CA PRO A 199 -15.28 -15.39 -25.96
C PRO A 199 -15.93 -14.77 -24.72
N GLY A 200 -15.27 -13.79 -24.11
CA GLY A 200 -15.77 -13.05 -22.94
C GLY A 200 -15.58 -13.72 -21.59
N SER A 201 -14.74 -14.77 -21.51
CA SER A 201 -14.56 -15.55 -20.28
C SER A 201 -13.30 -15.16 -19.47
N ASN A 202 -12.58 -14.15 -19.89
CA ASN A 202 -11.38 -13.72 -19.21
C ASN A 202 -11.71 -12.81 -18.05
N VAL A 203 -11.46 -13.27 -16.82
CA VAL A 203 -11.74 -12.52 -15.60
C VAL A 203 -10.47 -12.36 -14.77
N SER A 204 -10.27 -11.16 -14.25
CA SER A 204 -9.06 -10.72 -13.59
C SER A 204 -9.14 -10.88 -12.08
N GLY A 205 -8.03 -11.12 -11.45
CA GLY A 205 -7.90 -11.16 -9.99
C GLY A 205 -7.92 -9.78 -9.38
N GLY A 206 -8.38 -9.70 -8.13
CA GLY A 206 -8.38 -8.47 -7.33
C GLY A 206 -6.99 -8.12 -6.83
N GLY A 207 -6.72 -6.85 -6.55
CA GLY A 207 -5.50 -6.42 -5.86
C GLY A 207 -5.51 -6.86 -4.39
N GLY A 208 -4.32 -7.09 -3.82
CA GLY A 208 -4.17 -7.37 -2.40
C GLY A 208 -4.49 -6.15 -1.54
N GLY A 209 -5.05 -6.39 -0.38
CA GLY A 209 -5.31 -5.40 0.65
C GLY A 209 -4.37 -5.50 1.85
N ALA A 210 -4.53 -4.59 2.80
CA ALA A 210 -3.74 -4.63 4.04
C ALA A 210 -4.10 -5.86 4.89
N THR A 211 -5.37 -6.19 4.98
CA THR A 211 -5.90 -7.23 5.89
C THR A 211 -6.21 -8.55 5.18
N ALA A 212 -6.34 -8.55 3.89
CA ALA A 212 -6.71 -9.73 3.11
C ALA A 212 -5.98 -9.76 1.78
N ALA A 213 -5.77 -10.96 1.27
CA ALA A 213 -5.33 -11.15 -0.11
C ALA A 213 -6.45 -10.76 -1.09
N GLY A 214 -6.06 -10.35 -2.29
CA GLY A 214 -7.00 -10.12 -3.36
C GLY A 214 -7.76 -11.40 -3.73
N GLY A 215 -9.03 -11.27 -4.05
CA GLY A 215 -9.87 -12.40 -4.48
C GLY A 215 -9.42 -12.97 -5.81
N ASN A 216 -9.45 -14.27 -5.93
CA ASN A 216 -9.23 -14.94 -7.20
C ASN A 216 -10.45 -14.75 -8.11
N ALA A 217 -10.19 -14.64 -9.41
CA ALA A 217 -11.25 -14.69 -10.39
C ALA A 217 -11.94 -16.08 -10.38
N THR A 218 -13.23 -16.08 -10.60
CA THR A 218 -14.03 -17.30 -10.78
C THR A 218 -14.52 -17.41 -12.23
N THR A 219 -15.24 -18.48 -12.58
CA THR A 219 -15.72 -18.74 -13.94
C THR A 219 -16.60 -17.64 -14.51
N SER A 220 -17.16 -16.78 -13.69
CA SER A 220 -18.15 -15.76 -14.10
C SER A 220 -17.98 -14.41 -13.42
N ALA A 221 -17.00 -14.26 -12.50
CA ALA A 221 -16.82 -13.03 -11.76
C ALA A 221 -15.34 -12.70 -11.55
N ALA A 222 -15.01 -11.42 -11.69
CA ALA A 222 -13.69 -10.91 -11.34
C ALA A 222 -13.43 -11.03 -9.83
N GLY A 223 -12.17 -11.21 -9.46
CA GLY A 223 -11.76 -11.20 -8.05
C GLY A 223 -11.95 -9.83 -7.43
N VAL A 224 -12.48 -9.81 -6.22
CA VAL A 224 -12.60 -8.57 -5.42
C VAL A 224 -11.26 -8.21 -4.77
N GLY A 225 -11.01 -6.90 -4.57
CA GLY A 225 -9.82 -6.38 -3.89
C GLY A 225 -10.04 -6.14 -2.41
#